data_a9c46d810b3969ae1841ca667a1f91e9
#
_entry.id   a9c46d810b3969ae1841ca667a1f91e9
#
_cell.length_a   1.000
_cell.length_b   1.000
_cell.length_c   1.000
_cell.angle_alpha   90.00
_cell.angle_beta   90.00
_cell.angle_gamma   90.00
#
_symmetry.space_group_name_H-M   'P 1'
#
loop_
_entity.id
_entity.type
_entity.pdbx_description
1 polymer ?
#
loop_
_entity_poly.entity_id
_entity_poly.type
_entity_poly.pdbx_seq_one_letter_code
_entity_poly.pdbx_strand_id
1 'polypeptide(L)'
;MLPVYEAYFKELYAMYGDLQKAIEGLPTEALDWTPGPEMNSIAVLIAHMTGAQRFLVGDLLGDIPSHRDRPAEFKTHGLDGAALRAMMSQALETTNAALEKLTLADVNATQPRTKDGRSFTVAAALNHALAHTGVHLGHIELTRQLWEQRT
;
A
#
# COMPACT_ATOMS: atom_id res chain seq x y z
N MET A 1 -21.16 -2.40 -0.08
CA MET A 1 -20.06 -2.87 -0.98
C MET A 1 -20.51 -4.12 -1.72
N LEU A 2 -20.14 -4.28 -3.00
CA LEU A 2 -20.43 -5.50 -3.76
C LEU A 2 -19.51 -6.66 -3.37
N PRO A 3 -19.94 -7.94 -3.46
CA PRO A 3 -19.13 -9.09 -3.03
C PRO A 3 -17.72 -9.16 -3.64
N VAL A 4 -17.54 -8.77 -4.88
CA VAL A 4 -16.22 -8.74 -5.54
C VAL A 4 -15.27 -7.73 -4.90
N TYR A 5 -15.78 -6.56 -4.52
CA TYR A 5 -14.97 -5.53 -3.84
C TYR A 5 -14.76 -5.87 -2.37
N GLU A 6 -15.75 -6.51 -1.74
CA GLU A 6 -15.61 -7.01 -0.37
C GLU A 6 -14.53 -8.09 -0.27
N ALA A 7 -14.47 -9.03 -1.22
CA ALA A 7 -13.41 -10.03 -1.29
C ALA A 7 -12.02 -9.38 -1.46
N TYR A 8 -11.89 -8.40 -2.36
CA TYR A 8 -10.67 -7.63 -2.52
C TYR A 8 -10.25 -6.94 -1.22
N PHE A 9 -11.19 -6.23 -0.58
CA PHE A 9 -10.89 -5.48 0.65
C PHE A 9 -10.50 -6.40 1.80
N LYS A 10 -11.16 -7.55 1.92
CA LYS A 10 -10.82 -8.55 2.94
C LYS A 10 -9.39 -9.07 2.79
N GLU A 11 -8.97 -9.36 1.57
CA GLU A 11 -7.59 -9.81 1.30
C GLU A 11 -6.57 -8.71 1.59
N LEU A 12 -6.84 -7.48 1.14
CA LEU A 12 -6.00 -6.33 1.44
C LEU A 12 -5.89 -6.10 2.96
N TYR A 13 -7.01 -6.17 3.68
CA TYR A 13 -7.05 -5.98 5.13
C TYR A 13 -6.21 -7.03 5.87
N ALA A 14 -6.26 -8.30 5.41
CA ALA A 14 -5.41 -9.37 5.96
C ALA A 14 -3.93 -9.08 5.76
N MET A 15 -3.51 -8.67 4.53
CA MET A 15 -2.12 -8.28 4.26
C MET A 15 -1.66 -7.11 5.13
N TYR A 16 -2.52 -6.11 5.37
CA TYR A 16 -2.19 -4.99 6.25
C TYR A 16 -2.09 -5.43 7.72
N GLY A 17 -2.84 -6.44 8.13
CA GLY A 17 -2.68 -7.08 9.43
C GLY A 17 -1.30 -7.74 9.58
N ASP A 18 -0.82 -8.42 8.54
CA ASP A 18 0.52 -9.03 8.52
C ASP A 18 1.63 -7.96 8.48
N LEU A 19 1.42 -6.85 7.75
CA LEU A 19 2.33 -5.70 7.81
C LEU A 19 2.46 -5.11 9.22
N GLN A 20 1.34 -4.97 9.93
CA GLN A 20 1.36 -4.49 11.32
C GLN A 20 2.17 -5.41 12.23
N LYS A 21 2.02 -6.73 12.08
CA LYS A 21 2.83 -7.73 12.79
C LYS A 21 4.31 -7.64 12.40
N ALA A 22 4.59 -7.45 11.11
CA ALA A 22 5.96 -7.36 10.60
C ALA A 22 6.74 -6.16 11.15
N ILE A 23 6.08 -5.09 11.59
CA ILE A 23 6.73 -3.93 12.20
C ILE A 23 6.59 -3.88 13.73
N GLU A 24 5.86 -4.82 14.33
CA GLU A 24 5.60 -4.82 15.78
C GLU A 24 6.91 -4.91 16.57
N GLY A 25 7.07 -3.99 17.54
CA GLY A 25 8.23 -3.94 18.43
C GLY A 25 9.53 -3.46 17.79
N LEU A 26 9.55 -3.11 16.50
CA LEU A 26 10.74 -2.57 15.86
C LEU A 26 10.99 -1.12 16.27
N PRO A 27 12.22 -0.76 16.67
CA PRO A 27 12.60 0.63 16.89
C PRO A 27 12.72 1.40 15.57
N THR A 28 12.66 2.73 15.60
CA THR A 28 12.80 3.59 14.42
C THR A 28 14.07 3.29 13.64
N GLU A 29 15.16 2.98 14.30
CA GLU A 29 16.43 2.58 13.66
C GLU A 29 16.25 1.33 12.76
N ALA A 30 15.49 0.33 13.21
CA ALA A 30 15.19 -0.86 12.41
C ALA A 30 14.28 -0.54 11.22
N LEU A 31 13.32 0.36 11.43
CA LEU A 31 12.38 0.80 10.38
C LEU A 31 13.09 1.60 9.27
N ASP A 32 14.16 2.30 9.59
CA ASP A 32 14.97 3.08 8.65
C ASP A 32 16.16 2.29 8.07
N TRP A 33 16.47 1.12 8.62
CA TRP A 33 17.60 0.32 8.19
C TRP A 33 17.39 -0.28 6.80
N THR A 34 18.46 -0.34 6.01
CA THR A 34 18.48 -0.96 4.68
C THR A 34 19.46 -2.13 4.65
N PRO A 35 19.07 -3.29 4.07
CA PRO A 35 19.97 -4.43 3.94
C PRO A 35 21.17 -4.20 3.02
N GLY A 36 21.08 -3.21 2.15
CA GLY A 36 22.14 -2.85 1.20
C GLY A 36 21.93 -1.48 0.59
N PRO A 37 22.93 -0.94 -0.11
CA PRO A 37 22.96 0.47 -0.56
C PRO A 37 21.86 0.83 -1.59
N GLU A 38 21.36 -0.15 -2.34
CA GLU A 38 20.29 0.07 -3.35
C GLU A 38 18.94 -0.49 -2.89
N MET A 39 18.81 -0.84 -1.61
CA MET A 39 17.60 -1.42 -1.04
C MET A 39 16.83 -0.37 -0.24
N ASN A 40 15.52 -0.55 -0.17
CA ASN A 40 14.63 0.33 0.57
C ASN A 40 14.48 -0.15 2.02
N SER A 41 14.32 0.80 2.94
CA SER A 41 13.96 0.51 4.32
C SER A 41 12.48 0.11 4.45
N ILE A 42 12.11 -0.46 5.60
CA ILE A 42 10.71 -0.79 5.92
C ILE A 42 9.84 0.48 5.86
N ALA A 43 10.31 1.59 6.42
CA ALA A 43 9.58 2.86 6.41
C ALA A 43 9.31 3.36 4.97
N VAL A 44 10.31 3.30 4.09
CA VAL A 44 10.17 3.64 2.67
C VAL A 44 9.17 2.72 1.98
N LEU A 45 9.26 1.41 2.21
CA LEU A 45 8.35 0.45 1.58
C LEU A 45 6.89 0.67 2.00
N ILE A 46 6.63 0.96 3.29
CA ILE A 46 5.28 1.27 3.78
C ILE A 46 4.77 2.58 3.19
N ALA A 47 5.57 3.64 3.19
CA ALA A 47 5.19 4.90 2.58
C ALA A 47 4.85 4.73 1.09
N HIS A 48 5.67 3.97 0.36
CA HIS A 48 5.50 3.71 -1.06
C HIS A 48 4.23 2.88 -1.35
N MET A 49 4.03 1.78 -0.64
CA MET A 49 2.88 0.91 -0.89
C MET A 49 1.54 1.56 -0.49
N THR A 50 1.50 2.28 0.64
CA THR A 50 0.29 3.00 1.06
C THR A 50 -0.02 4.18 0.15
N GLY A 51 0.99 4.90 -0.33
CA GLY A 51 0.85 5.93 -1.34
C GLY A 51 0.34 5.39 -2.67
N ALA A 52 0.87 4.23 -3.11
CA ALA A 52 0.40 3.55 -4.32
C ALA A 52 -1.05 3.07 -4.19
N GLN A 53 -1.43 2.49 -3.05
CA GLN A 53 -2.80 2.04 -2.77
C GLN A 53 -3.78 3.20 -2.81
N ARG A 54 -3.47 4.31 -2.13
CA ARG A 54 -4.31 5.51 -2.14
C ARG A 54 -4.45 6.12 -3.53
N PHE A 55 -3.39 6.12 -4.33
CA PHE A 55 -3.46 6.59 -5.71
C PHE A 55 -4.28 5.66 -6.60
N LEU A 56 -3.97 4.36 -6.62
CA LEU A 56 -4.62 3.42 -7.55
C LEU A 56 -6.10 3.23 -7.22
N VAL A 57 -6.44 3.07 -5.97
CA VAL A 57 -7.84 2.78 -5.59
C VAL A 57 -8.57 4.05 -5.16
N GLY A 58 -7.94 4.91 -4.36
CA GLY A 58 -8.57 6.16 -3.92
C GLY A 58 -8.74 7.16 -5.07
N ASP A 59 -7.64 7.57 -5.66
CA ASP A 59 -7.60 8.65 -6.64
C ASP A 59 -8.15 8.21 -8.01
N LEU A 60 -7.59 7.13 -8.58
CA LEU A 60 -7.92 6.68 -9.92
C LEU A 60 -9.33 6.05 -9.99
N LEU A 61 -9.73 5.27 -8.98
CA LEU A 61 -11.02 4.56 -9.02
C LEU A 61 -12.14 5.27 -8.25
N GLY A 62 -11.81 5.89 -7.12
CA GLY A 62 -12.81 6.47 -6.21
C GLY A 62 -12.95 7.99 -6.28
N ASP A 63 -12.18 8.68 -7.10
CA ASP A 63 -12.10 10.15 -7.14
C ASP A 63 -11.89 10.77 -5.75
N ILE A 64 -11.02 10.14 -4.94
CA ILE A 64 -10.60 10.61 -3.62
C ILE A 64 -9.16 11.08 -3.72
N PRO A 65 -8.88 12.40 -3.71
CA PRO A 65 -7.54 12.93 -3.93
C PRO A 65 -6.51 12.37 -2.95
N SER A 66 -5.47 11.72 -3.45
CA SER A 66 -4.38 11.18 -2.62
C SER A 66 -3.29 12.20 -2.35
N HIS A 67 -3.18 13.24 -3.18
CA HIS A 67 -2.07 14.20 -3.18
C HIS A 67 -0.70 13.50 -3.13
N ARG A 68 -0.57 12.42 -3.89
CA ARG A 68 0.61 11.56 -3.86
C ARG A 68 1.87 12.29 -4.31
N ASP A 69 2.89 12.28 -3.47
CA ASP A 69 4.26 12.69 -3.80
C ASP A 69 5.17 11.45 -3.80
N ARG A 70 5.28 10.79 -4.96
CA ARG A 70 6.08 9.57 -5.09
C ARG A 70 7.57 9.78 -4.78
N PRO A 71 8.25 10.85 -5.21
CA PRO A 71 9.62 11.14 -4.80
C PRO A 71 9.80 11.27 -3.28
N ALA A 72 8.83 11.84 -2.56
CA ALA A 72 8.89 11.96 -1.11
C ALA A 72 8.77 10.59 -0.40
N GLU A 73 8.01 9.63 -0.97
CA GLU A 73 7.90 8.28 -0.41
C GLU A 73 9.28 7.62 -0.22
N PHE A 74 10.18 7.78 -1.20
CA PHE A 74 11.54 7.20 -1.17
C PHE A 74 12.55 7.97 -0.30
N LYS A 75 12.12 9.09 0.30
CA LYS A 75 12.90 9.87 1.27
C LYS A 75 12.36 9.71 2.69
N THR A 76 11.40 8.81 2.91
CA THR A 76 10.81 8.56 4.22
C THR A 76 11.87 8.11 5.21
N HIS A 77 11.96 8.81 6.33
CA HIS A 77 12.93 8.57 7.38
C HIS A 77 12.44 9.11 8.73
N GLY A 78 12.84 8.49 9.83
CA GLY A 78 12.57 8.98 11.19
C GLY A 78 11.13 8.72 11.69
N LEU A 79 10.35 7.90 10.99
CA LEU A 79 9.00 7.53 11.41
C LEU A 79 9.03 6.34 12.36
N ASP A 80 8.26 6.44 13.44
CA ASP A 80 8.05 5.31 14.34
C ASP A 80 6.92 4.35 13.85
N GLY A 81 6.77 3.23 14.52
CA GLY A 81 5.74 2.25 14.18
C GLY A 81 4.31 2.80 14.28
N ALA A 82 4.05 3.78 15.14
CA ALA A 82 2.73 4.40 15.26
C ALA A 82 2.41 5.26 14.03
N ALA A 83 3.36 6.05 13.54
CA ALA A 83 3.22 6.85 12.34
C ALA A 83 3.00 5.96 11.10
N LEU A 84 3.75 4.86 10.97
CA LEU A 84 3.57 3.90 9.87
C LEU A 84 2.21 3.20 9.92
N ARG A 85 1.72 2.82 11.11
CA ARG A 85 0.36 2.28 11.27
C ARG A 85 -0.72 3.28 10.88
N ALA A 86 -0.53 4.56 11.21
CA ALA A 86 -1.47 5.62 10.79
C ALA A 86 -1.56 5.74 9.26
N MET A 87 -0.42 5.63 8.53
CA MET A 87 -0.40 5.61 7.07
C MET A 87 -1.17 4.40 6.51
N MET A 88 -1.00 3.23 7.12
CA MET A 88 -1.74 2.01 6.74
C MET A 88 -3.24 2.17 6.95
N SER A 89 -3.67 2.70 8.12
CA SER A 89 -5.09 2.95 8.43
C SER A 89 -5.71 3.90 7.42
N GLN A 90 -5.03 5.00 7.10
CA GLN A 90 -5.50 5.95 6.09
C GLN A 90 -5.66 5.32 4.69
N ALA A 91 -4.74 4.43 4.31
CA ALA A 91 -4.84 3.73 3.02
C ALA A 91 -6.04 2.77 2.99
N LEU A 92 -6.32 2.05 4.09
CA LEU A 92 -7.48 1.17 4.21
C LEU A 92 -8.79 1.97 4.20
N GLU A 93 -8.88 3.07 4.94
CA GLU A 93 -10.05 3.95 4.97
C GLU A 93 -10.35 4.53 3.58
N THR A 94 -9.32 5.04 2.90
CA THR A 94 -9.44 5.57 1.53
C THR A 94 -9.90 4.48 0.57
N THR A 95 -9.33 3.28 0.67
CA THR A 95 -9.71 2.13 -0.17
C THR A 95 -11.16 1.74 0.07
N ASN A 96 -11.58 1.59 1.32
CA ASN A 96 -12.97 1.25 1.66
C ASN A 96 -13.95 2.27 1.07
N ALA A 97 -13.69 3.57 1.28
CA ALA A 97 -14.52 4.66 0.78
C ALA A 97 -14.60 4.69 -0.76
N ALA A 98 -13.51 4.33 -1.45
CA ALA A 98 -13.49 4.23 -2.91
C ALA A 98 -14.33 3.04 -3.40
N LEU A 99 -14.14 1.86 -2.80
CA LEU A 99 -14.85 0.64 -3.19
C LEU A 99 -16.36 0.71 -2.96
N GLU A 100 -16.82 1.46 -1.95
CA GLU A 100 -18.25 1.70 -1.72
C GLU A 100 -18.93 2.46 -2.86
N LYS A 101 -18.19 3.24 -3.63
CA LYS A 101 -18.70 4.01 -4.78
C LYS A 101 -18.77 3.20 -6.06
N LEU A 102 -18.04 2.08 -6.16
CA LEU A 102 -17.92 1.30 -7.37
C LEU A 102 -19.11 0.34 -7.56
N THR A 103 -19.53 0.21 -8.80
CA THR A 103 -20.65 -0.65 -9.23
C THR A 103 -20.14 -1.90 -9.96
N LEU A 104 -21.03 -2.85 -10.24
CA LEU A 104 -20.71 -4.02 -11.07
C LEU A 104 -20.35 -3.61 -12.52
N ALA A 105 -20.93 -2.52 -13.02
CA ALA A 105 -20.59 -2.00 -14.34
C ALA A 105 -19.15 -1.50 -14.39
N ASP A 106 -18.63 -0.92 -13.29
CA ASP A 106 -17.24 -0.44 -13.22
C ASP A 106 -16.23 -1.59 -13.34
N VAL A 107 -16.42 -2.71 -12.64
CA VAL A 107 -15.48 -3.84 -12.71
C VAL A 107 -15.52 -4.55 -14.06
N ASN A 108 -16.64 -4.50 -14.75
CA ASN A 108 -16.82 -5.08 -16.08
C ASN A 108 -16.44 -4.13 -17.22
N ALA A 109 -16.14 -2.86 -16.90
CA ALA A 109 -15.75 -1.87 -17.90
C ALA A 109 -14.39 -2.22 -18.55
N THR A 110 -14.37 -2.21 -19.88
CA THR A 110 -13.14 -2.43 -20.66
C THR A 110 -12.35 -1.14 -20.90
N GLN A 111 -12.98 -0.01 -20.70
CA GLN A 111 -12.34 1.31 -20.86
C GLN A 111 -11.53 1.64 -19.60
N PRO A 112 -10.25 2.03 -19.76
CA PRO A 112 -9.43 2.38 -18.63
C PRO A 112 -9.79 3.77 -18.08
N ARG A 113 -9.60 3.95 -16.79
CA ARG A 113 -9.50 5.26 -16.14
C ARG A 113 -8.05 5.72 -16.19
N THR A 114 -7.85 7.01 -16.47
CA THR A 114 -6.51 7.59 -16.64
C THR A 114 -6.31 8.74 -15.66
N LYS A 115 -5.19 8.71 -14.96
CA LYS A 115 -4.76 9.80 -14.07
C LYS A 115 -3.24 9.86 -13.99
N ASP A 116 -2.68 11.06 -14.09
CA ASP A 116 -1.23 11.32 -13.98
C ASP A 116 -0.37 10.40 -14.87
N GLY A 117 -0.82 10.20 -16.12
CA GLY A 117 -0.14 9.38 -17.12
C GLY A 117 -0.27 7.86 -16.90
N ARG A 118 -1.03 7.41 -15.89
CA ARG A 118 -1.33 6.00 -15.65
C ARG A 118 -2.74 5.66 -16.07
N SER A 119 -2.91 4.49 -16.67
CA SER A 119 -4.18 4.08 -17.26
C SER A 119 -4.47 2.62 -16.92
N PHE A 120 -5.60 2.37 -16.24
CA PHE A 120 -6.01 1.02 -15.82
C PHE A 120 -7.54 0.87 -15.93
N THR A 121 -8.00 -0.31 -16.33
CA THR A 121 -9.38 -0.71 -16.02
C THR A 121 -9.52 -0.91 -14.51
N VAL A 122 -10.75 -0.87 -13.99
CA VAL A 122 -10.99 -1.08 -12.55
C VAL A 122 -10.42 -2.42 -12.09
N ALA A 123 -10.68 -3.51 -12.81
CA ALA A 123 -10.16 -4.83 -12.47
C ALA A 123 -8.62 -4.86 -12.48
N ALA A 124 -7.98 -4.23 -13.48
CA ALA A 124 -6.52 -4.18 -13.57
C ALA A 124 -5.90 -3.36 -12.43
N ALA A 125 -6.49 -2.22 -12.06
CA ALA A 125 -6.01 -1.39 -10.95
C ALA A 125 -6.09 -2.14 -9.61
N LEU A 126 -7.20 -2.83 -9.34
CA LEU A 126 -7.37 -3.63 -8.12
C LEU A 126 -6.35 -4.78 -8.06
N ASN A 127 -6.20 -5.55 -9.14
CA ASN A 127 -5.21 -6.63 -9.19
C ASN A 127 -3.78 -6.11 -9.02
N HIS A 128 -3.45 -5.01 -9.68
CA HIS A 128 -2.12 -4.40 -9.56
C HIS A 128 -1.84 -3.92 -8.13
N ALA A 129 -2.80 -3.24 -7.50
CA ALA A 129 -2.66 -2.74 -6.14
C ALA A 129 -2.47 -3.89 -5.13
N LEU A 130 -3.24 -4.98 -5.27
CA LEU A 130 -3.12 -6.14 -4.39
C LEU A 130 -1.78 -6.87 -4.56
N ALA A 131 -1.38 -7.15 -5.81
CA ALA A 131 -0.09 -7.77 -6.12
C ALA A 131 1.09 -6.92 -5.62
N HIS A 132 1.03 -5.60 -5.81
CA HIS A 132 2.04 -4.65 -5.34
C HIS A 132 2.16 -4.68 -3.81
N THR A 133 1.04 -4.72 -3.08
CA THR A 133 1.02 -4.86 -1.62
C THR A 133 1.68 -6.17 -1.18
N GLY A 134 1.34 -7.30 -1.81
CA GLY A 134 1.92 -8.61 -1.48
C GLY A 134 3.43 -8.68 -1.71
N VAL A 135 3.93 -8.10 -2.81
CA VAL A 135 5.37 -8.02 -3.09
C VAL A 135 6.10 -7.23 -1.99
N HIS A 136 5.57 -6.07 -1.59
CA HIS A 136 6.21 -5.26 -0.57
C HIS A 136 6.06 -5.82 0.84
N LEU A 137 4.98 -6.52 1.16
CA LEU A 137 4.85 -7.28 2.40
C LEU A 137 6.00 -8.29 2.52
N GLY A 138 6.25 -9.09 1.48
CA GLY A 138 7.37 -10.04 1.48
C GLY A 138 8.74 -9.37 1.63
N HIS A 139 8.96 -8.21 1.00
CA HIS A 139 10.18 -7.43 1.19
C HIS A 139 10.33 -6.92 2.63
N ILE A 140 9.26 -6.45 3.26
CA ILE A 140 9.26 -5.94 4.63
C ILE A 140 9.56 -7.08 5.62
N GLU A 141 8.90 -8.23 5.47
CA GLU A 141 9.14 -9.41 6.30
C GLU A 141 10.60 -9.89 6.19
N LEU A 142 11.14 -9.96 4.97
CA LEU A 142 12.53 -10.31 4.73
C LEU A 142 13.49 -9.28 5.34
N THR A 143 13.20 -7.98 5.18
CA THR A 143 14.03 -6.92 5.75
C THR A 143 14.07 -7.01 7.28
N ARG A 144 12.94 -7.31 7.94
CA ARG A 144 12.88 -7.59 9.38
C ARG A 144 13.76 -8.76 9.76
N GLN A 145 13.66 -9.89 9.07
CA GLN A 145 14.48 -11.07 9.34
C GLN A 145 15.99 -10.77 9.23
N LEU A 146 16.38 -10.03 8.21
CA LEU A 146 17.77 -9.60 8.01
C LEU A 146 18.24 -8.63 9.11
N TRP A 147 17.38 -7.72 9.55
CA TRP A 147 17.66 -6.84 10.69
C TRP A 147 17.91 -7.65 11.97
N GLU A 148 17.06 -8.61 12.27
CA GLU A 148 17.16 -9.45 13.48
C GLU A 148 18.40 -10.37 13.47
N GLN A 149 18.90 -10.74 12.28
CA GLN A 149 20.05 -11.63 12.10
C GLN A 149 21.39 -10.91 11.90
N ARG A 150 21.39 -9.58 11.85
CA ARG A 150 22.65 -8.83 11.67
C ARG A 150 23.55 -9.01 12.89
N THR A 151 24.82 -9.19 12.65
CA THR A 151 25.88 -9.28 13.67
C THR A 151 26.51 -7.94 13.93
#